data_c943bae7d9b84debd30453622a79e292
#
_entry.id   c943bae7d9b84debd30453622a79e292
#
_cell.length_a   1.000
_cell.length_b   1.000
_cell.length_c   1.000
_cell.angle_alpha   90.00
_cell.angle_beta   90.00
_cell.angle_gamma   90.00
#
_symmetry.space_group_name_H-M   'P 1'
#
loop_
_entity.id
_entity.type
_entity.pdbx_description
1 polymer ?
#
loop_
_entity_poly.entity_id
_entity_poly.type
_entity_poly.pdbx_seq_one_letter_code
_entity_poly.pdbx_strand_id
1 'polypeptide(L)'
;LIQSAGPVLTFDSYNEIMHLFSEPLKGYAGEFQFTIMSAAPDKVILSGTKTRNTIVLVPMPKEQAWSDYLKAVIKTQEDIFLGTFHLKVNGKEIGSVMQDKNVFTLTYAGAGELDAKKEIPFVYTSDGIELYEPLTIGGVTMSRFKADTEDVSYVCTDANVDAKFEAFYPEGYRFYDQLIGTYKLGNTTVKVINNPDNKTYTITGFYSQGTIQAEYMRSLGTLSIKFQYLGTYSGYFIYLCGWDTVAGYYTWMEGTGMNGVNSKDEPLTISFTDNGIWGDNSIDSF
;
A
#
# COMPACT_ATOMS: atom_id res chain seq x y z
N LEU A 1 37.64 -22.09 -20.04
CA LEU A 1 36.75 -23.04 -19.34
C LEU A 1 35.71 -22.23 -18.56
N ILE A 2 34.51 -22.10 -19.12
CA ILE A 2 33.36 -21.58 -18.38
C ILE A 2 32.90 -22.76 -17.53
N GLN A 3 33.26 -22.79 -16.24
CA GLN A 3 32.63 -23.67 -15.30
C GLN A 3 31.20 -23.21 -15.11
N SER A 4 30.24 -23.98 -15.58
CA SER A 4 28.82 -23.77 -15.22
C SER A 4 28.68 -23.91 -13.72
N ALA A 5 28.15 -22.92 -13.07
CA ALA A 5 28.04 -22.85 -11.61
C ALA A 5 26.98 -23.83 -11.01
N GLY A 6 26.57 -24.83 -11.77
CA GLY A 6 25.50 -25.76 -11.38
C GLY A 6 24.16 -25.50 -12.09
N PRO A 7 23.12 -26.25 -11.74
CA PRO A 7 21.78 -26.03 -12.31
C PRO A 7 21.22 -24.68 -11.89
N VAL A 8 20.57 -23.99 -12.83
CA VAL A 8 19.98 -22.66 -12.63
C VAL A 8 18.46 -22.78 -12.73
N LEU A 9 17.77 -22.24 -11.75
CA LEU A 9 16.34 -21.98 -11.77
C LEU A 9 16.11 -20.56 -12.29
N THR A 10 15.30 -20.40 -13.33
CA THR A 10 14.97 -19.10 -13.91
C THR A 10 13.45 -18.92 -13.89
N PHE A 11 12.98 -17.78 -13.41
CA PHE A 11 11.61 -17.32 -13.57
C PHE A 11 11.58 -16.45 -14.85
N ASP A 12 11.32 -17.07 -16.00
CA ASP A 12 11.44 -16.44 -17.32
C ASP A 12 10.20 -15.64 -17.75
N SER A 13 9.02 -15.99 -17.23
CA SER A 13 7.82 -15.19 -17.37
C SER A 13 7.71 -14.18 -16.24
N TYR A 14 7.22 -12.97 -16.55
CA TYR A 14 7.05 -11.95 -15.52
C TYR A 14 6.20 -12.47 -14.37
N ASN A 15 6.76 -12.40 -13.17
CA ASN A 15 6.14 -12.78 -11.92
C ASN A 15 6.29 -11.62 -10.95
N GLU A 16 5.18 -11.04 -10.50
CA GLU A 16 5.17 -9.83 -9.65
C GLU A 16 5.99 -10.00 -8.36
N ILE A 17 6.00 -11.21 -7.77
CA ILE A 17 6.75 -11.48 -6.55
C ILE A 17 8.25 -11.49 -6.81
N MET A 18 8.70 -12.15 -7.89
CA MET A 18 10.13 -12.34 -8.16
C MET A 18 10.74 -11.16 -8.92
N HIS A 19 9.99 -10.50 -9.79
CA HIS A 19 10.49 -9.44 -10.65
C HIS A 19 10.33 -8.04 -10.05
N LEU A 20 9.35 -7.80 -9.18
CA LEU A 20 9.16 -6.49 -8.54
C LEU A 20 10.44 -5.96 -7.88
N PHE A 21 11.16 -6.84 -7.18
CA PHE A 21 12.39 -6.48 -6.49
C PHE A 21 13.66 -6.62 -7.35
N SER A 22 13.53 -7.08 -8.60
CA SER A 22 14.65 -7.20 -9.55
C SER A 22 14.81 -5.99 -10.47
N GLU A 23 13.96 -4.98 -10.36
CA GLU A 23 14.03 -3.77 -11.18
C GLU A 23 15.31 -2.98 -10.89
N PRO A 24 16.14 -2.69 -11.91
CA PRO A 24 17.49 -2.15 -11.72
C PRO A 24 17.55 -0.79 -11.03
N LEU A 25 16.48 0.01 -11.14
CA LEU A 25 16.47 1.39 -10.65
C LEU A 25 15.87 1.54 -9.24
N LYS A 26 15.32 0.47 -8.67
CA LYS A 26 14.68 0.53 -7.34
C LYS A 26 15.60 0.14 -6.18
N GLY A 27 16.78 -0.36 -6.46
CA GLY A 27 17.79 -0.64 -5.43
C GLY A 27 17.52 -1.83 -4.51
N TYR A 28 16.46 -2.62 -4.76
CA TYR A 28 16.10 -3.77 -3.90
C TYR A 28 16.97 -5.00 -4.11
N ALA A 29 17.88 -4.97 -5.09
CA ALA A 29 18.83 -6.04 -5.40
C ALA A 29 18.19 -7.45 -5.55
N GLY A 30 16.94 -7.52 -5.98
CA GLY A 30 16.24 -8.76 -6.28
C GLY A 30 16.74 -9.40 -7.58
N GLU A 31 16.46 -10.68 -7.75
CA GLU A 31 16.83 -11.47 -8.92
C GLU A 31 15.71 -12.43 -9.32
N PHE A 32 15.75 -12.87 -10.57
CA PHE A 32 14.85 -13.91 -11.10
C PHE A 32 15.61 -15.14 -11.62
N GLN A 33 16.95 -15.17 -11.46
CA GLN A 33 17.81 -16.31 -11.81
C GLN A 33 18.65 -16.73 -10.61
N PHE A 34 18.61 -18.02 -10.29
CA PHE A 34 19.24 -18.56 -9.10
C PHE A 34 19.99 -19.85 -9.41
N THR A 35 21.20 -19.97 -8.91
CA THR A 35 21.93 -21.24 -8.89
C THR A 35 21.38 -22.10 -7.76
N ILE A 36 21.04 -23.37 -8.03
CA ILE A 36 20.61 -24.33 -7.02
C ILE A 36 21.87 -24.82 -6.29
N MET A 37 22.01 -24.40 -5.02
CA MET A 37 23.15 -24.76 -4.19
C MET A 37 22.97 -26.13 -3.52
N SER A 38 21.75 -26.42 -3.09
CA SER A 38 21.35 -27.74 -2.59
C SER A 38 19.86 -27.95 -2.75
N ALA A 39 19.44 -29.20 -2.92
CA ALA A 39 18.05 -29.61 -2.95
C ALA A 39 17.86 -30.87 -2.11
N ALA A 40 17.03 -30.76 -1.07
CA ALA A 40 16.62 -31.86 -0.22
C ALA A 40 15.09 -31.83 -0.05
N PRO A 41 14.46 -32.92 0.38
CA PRO A 41 13.00 -32.97 0.54
C PRO A 41 12.42 -31.93 1.51
N ASP A 42 13.20 -31.46 2.46
CA ASP A 42 12.81 -30.50 3.48
C ASP A 42 13.16 -29.05 3.12
N LYS A 43 14.08 -28.83 2.17
CA LYS A 43 14.47 -27.48 1.74
C LYS A 43 15.26 -27.47 0.44
N VAL A 44 15.15 -26.36 -0.29
CA VAL A 44 16.01 -26.02 -1.42
C VAL A 44 16.73 -24.71 -1.11
N ILE A 45 18.05 -24.66 -1.30
CA ILE A 45 18.87 -23.46 -1.12
C ILE A 45 19.28 -22.96 -2.48
N LEU A 46 18.95 -21.71 -2.76
CA LEU A 46 19.24 -21.00 -3.98
C LEU A 46 20.22 -19.85 -3.70
N SER A 47 21.09 -19.55 -4.65
CA SER A 47 21.94 -18.37 -4.63
C SER A 47 21.69 -17.54 -5.88
N GLY A 48 21.40 -16.26 -5.71
CA GLY A 48 21.25 -15.33 -6.82
C GLY A 48 22.48 -15.31 -7.74
N THR A 49 22.27 -15.27 -9.04
CA THR A 49 23.38 -15.31 -10.00
C THR A 49 24.18 -14.01 -10.04
N LYS A 50 23.53 -12.86 -9.74
CA LYS A 50 24.14 -11.53 -9.75
C LYS A 50 24.45 -11.03 -8.33
N THR A 51 23.45 -11.01 -7.47
CA THR A 51 23.54 -10.42 -6.12
C THR A 51 24.15 -11.37 -5.10
N ARG A 52 24.18 -12.68 -5.40
CA ARG A 52 24.61 -13.74 -4.47
C ARG A 52 23.73 -13.86 -3.22
N ASN A 53 22.55 -13.25 -3.22
CA ASN A 53 21.57 -13.42 -2.16
C ASN A 53 21.17 -14.88 -2.01
N THR A 54 20.98 -15.33 -0.79
CA THR A 54 20.53 -16.69 -0.50
C THR A 54 19.02 -16.71 -0.29
N ILE A 55 18.35 -17.60 -1.02
CA ILE A 55 16.92 -17.91 -0.83
C ILE A 55 16.80 -19.35 -0.33
N VAL A 56 16.03 -19.54 0.71
CA VAL A 56 15.69 -20.86 1.23
C VAL A 56 14.22 -21.13 0.96
N LEU A 57 13.93 -22.13 0.12
CA LEU A 57 12.59 -22.61 -0.12
C LEU A 57 12.32 -23.80 0.80
N VAL A 58 11.24 -23.74 1.55
CA VAL A 58 10.74 -24.83 2.37
C VAL A 58 9.39 -25.31 1.82
N PRO A 59 9.12 -26.62 1.80
CA PRO A 59 7.83 -27.12 1.35
C PRO A 59 6.73 -26.69 2.32
N MET A 60 5.59 -26.35 1.78
CA MET A 60 4.39 -26.12 2.58
C MET A 60 3.99 -27.44 3.28
N PRO A 61 3.51 -27.42 4.54
CA PRO A 61 2.97 -28.60 5.21
C PRO A 61 1.91 -29.27 4.32
N LYS A 62 1.95 -30.60 4.23
CA LYS A 62 1.06 -31.37 3.35
C LYS A 62 -0.43 -31.20 3.69
N GLU A 63 -0.70 -30.94 4.96
CA GLU A 63 -2.04 -30.73 5.51
C GLU A 63 -2.61 -29.35 5.19
N GLN A 64 -1.76 -28.40 4.78
CA GLN A 64 -2.17 -27.04 4.45
C GLN A 64 -2.45 -26.91 2.96
N ALA A 65 -3.71 -26.66 2.61
CA ALA A 65 -4.06 -26.31 1.25
C ALA A 65 -3.46 -24.94 0.87
N TRP A 66 -2.72 -24.89 -0.23
CA TRP A 66 -2.10 -23.63 -0.69
C TRP A 66 -3.12 -22.52 -0.96
N SER A 67 -4.32 -22.89 -1.43
CA SER A 67 -5.42 -21.93 -1.64
C SER A 67 -5.88 -21.27 -0.35
N ASP A 68 -5.91 -21.99 0.76
CA ASP A 68 -6.33 -21.45 2.05
C ASP A 68 -5.22 -20.58 2.67
N TYR A 69 -3.96 -20.96 2.45
CA TYR A 69 -2.82 -20.11 2.81
C TYR A 69 -2.87 -18.76 2.07
N LEU A 70 -3.07 -18.78 0.74
CA LEU A 70 -3.15 -17.54 -0.05
C LEU A 70 -4.34 -16.67 0.35
N LYS A 71 -5.50 -17.27 0.63
CA LYS A 71 -6.67 -16.52 1.15
C LYS A 71 -6.35 -15.86 2.48
N ALA A 72 -5.63 -16.55 3.39
CA ALA A 72 -5.22 -15.99 4.66
C ALA A 72 -4.22 -14.83 4.47
N VAL A 73 -3.26 -14.94 3.54
CA VAL A 73 -2.34 -13.85 3.19
C VAL A 73 -3.10 -12.62 2.67
N ILE A 74 -4.04 -12.82 1.73
CA ILE A 74 -4.88 -11.73 1.19
C ILE A 74 -5.70 -11.09 2.32
N LYS A 75 -6.30 -11.92 3.18
CA LYS A 75 -7.08 -11.42 4.31
C LYS A 75 -6.23 -10.58 5.27
N THR A 76 -5.03 -11.03 5.61
CA THR A 76 -4.09 -10.26 6.45
C THR A 76 -3.78 -8.89 5.83
N GLN A 77 -3.51 -8.87 4.53
CA GLN A 77 -3.29 -7.62 3.80
C GLN A 77 -4.50 -6.69 3.86
N GLU A 78 -5.70 -7.23 3.66
CA GLU A 78 -6.94 -6.42 3.65
C GLU A 78 -7.31 -5.91 5.05
N ASP A 79 -7.13 -6.72 6.09
CA ASP A 79 -7.55 -6.39 7.45
C ASP A 79 -6.68 -5.30 8.10
N ILE A 80 -5.37 -5.28 7.80
CA ILE A 80 -4.41 -4.39 8.49
C ILE A 80 -3.93 -3.24 7.61
N PHE A 81 -4.13 -3.30 6.30
CA PHE A 81 -3.65 -2.24 5.40
C PHE A 81 -4.26 -0.89 5.75
N LEU A 82 -3.52 -0.08 6.50
CA LEU A 82 -3.89 1.29 6.88
C LEU A 82 -2.99 2.35 6.23
N GLY A 83 -1.75 1.99 5.93
CA GLY A 83 -0.77 2.87 5.27
C GLY A 83 0.11 3.68 6.19
N THR A 84 -0.28 3.91 7.46
CA THR A 84 0.49 4.73 8.40
C THR A 84 0.55 4.10 9.78
N PHE A 85 1.76 3.98 10.34
CA PHE A 85 2.01 3.37 11.65
C PHE A 85 3.05 4.16 12.43
N HIS A 86 3.13 3.93 13.75
CA HIS A 86 4.27 4.25 14.59
C HIS A 86 5.03 2.97 14.94
N LEU A 87 6.34 2.96 14.74
CA LEU A 87 7.19 1.89 15.27
C LEU A 87 7.45 2.16 16.75
N LYS A 88 7.03 1.24 17.61
CA LYS A 88 7.32 1.24 19.04
C LYS A 88 8.25 0.09 19.40
N VAL A 89 9.23 0.37 20.27
CA VAL A 89 10.18 -0.62 20.80
C VAL A 89 10.26 -0.41 22.32
N ASN A 90 10.04 -1.48 23.09
CA ASN A 90 9.98 -1.41 24.56
C ASN A 90 9.03 -0.31 25.07
N GLY A 91 7.87 -0.18 24.42
CA GLY A 91 6.87 0.83 24.72
C GLY A 91 7.22 2.27 24.29
N LYS A 92 8.42 2.52 23.76
CA LYS A 92 8.87 3.84 23.30
C LYS A 92 8.68 3.97 21.80
N GLU A 93 8.11 5.08 21.36
CA GLU A 93 8.03 5.42 19.94
C GLU A 93 9.42 5.71 19.37
N ILE A 94 9.75 5.05 18.27
CA ILE A 94 11.02 5.21 17.55
C ILE A 94 10.85 6.17 16.37
N GLY A 95 9.72 6.08 15.67
CA GLY A 95 9.43 6.93 14.52
C GLY A 95 8.12 6.58 13.83
N SER A 96 7.78 7.38 12.83
CA SER A 96 6.61 7.18 11.98
C SER A 96 6.94 6.30 10.79
N VAL A 97 5.97 5.50 10.36
CA VAL A 97 6.12 4.55 9.27
C VAL A 97 4.99 4.77 8.27
N MET A 98 5.36 4.99 7.03
CA MET A 98 4.42 5.04 5.91
C MET A 98 4.56 3.77 5.10
N GLN A 99 3.44 3.15 4.75
CA GLN A 99 3.40 1.96 3.91
C GLN A 99 3.06 2.34 2.47
N ASP A 100 3.88 1.86 1.54
CA ASP A 100 3.56 1.84 0.12
C ASP A 100 3.73 0.39 -0.37
N LYS A 101 2.62 -0.25 -0.75
CA LYS A 101 2.60 -1.68 -1.12
C LYS A 101 3.28 -2.54 -0.04
N ASN A 102 4.38 -3.19 -0.40
CA ASN A 102 5.16 -4.10 0.45
C ASN A 102 6.45 -3.47 1.00
N VAL A 103 6.47 -2.14 1.14
CA VAL A 103 7.60 -1.40 1.71
C VAL A 103 7.10 -0.46 2.78
N PHE A 104 7.70 -0.53 3.97
CA PHE A 104 7.59 0.49 4.99
C PHE A 104 8.69 1.52 4.80
N THR A 105 8.37 2.80 4.83
CA THR A 105 9.33 3.88 4.97
C THR A 105 9.28 4.39 6.40
N LEU A 106 10.28 4.01 7.20
CA LEU A 106 10.45 4.49 8.57
C LEU A 106 11.18 5.83 8.56
N THR A 107 10.57 6.85 9.17
CA THR A 107 11.17 8.16 9.46
C THR A 107 11.41 8.26 10.96
N TYR A 108 12.66 8.47 11.37
CA TYR A 108 13.06 8.48 12.78
C TYR A 108 14.16 9.52 13.04
N ALA A 109 14.34 9.93 14.31
CA ALA A 109 15.36 10.89 14.67
C ALA A 109 16.76 10.37 14.30
N GLY A 110 17.42 11.07 13.41
CA GLY A 110 18.79 10.77 12.96
C GLY A 110 19.85 11.24 14.00
N ALA A 111 21.11 10.99 13.70
CA ALA A 111 22.25 11.42 14.49
C ALA A 111 22.56 12.94 14.35
N GLY A 112 21.69 13.71 13.72
CA GLY A 112 21.80 15.16 13.46
C GLY A 112 20.45 15.85 13.55
N GLU A 113 20.36 17.09 13.01
CA GLU A 113 19.12 17.88 13.03
C GLU A 113 18.03 17.40 12.05
N LEU A 114 18.39 16.49 11.12
CA LEU A 114 17.47 15.95 10.11
C LEU A 114 17.05 14.54 10.47
N ASP A 115 15.77 14.26 10.25
CA ASP A 115 15.23 12.90 10.36
C ASP A 115 15.86 11.95 9.33
N ALA A 116 16.20 10.77 9.79
CA ALA A 116 16.66 9.69 8.93
C ALA A 116 15.47 8.92 8.36
N LYS A 117 15.63 8.41 7.14
CA LYS A 117 14.64 7.54 6.49
C LYS A 117 15.26 6.17 6.19
N LYS A 118 14.48 5.13 6.41
CA LYS A 118 14.86 3.75 6.09
C LYS A 118 13.70 3.04 5.43
N GLU A 119 13.96 2.48 4.24
CA GLU A 119 13.03 1.56 3.59
C GLU A 119 13.18 0.15 4.16
N ILE A 120 12.06 -0.50 4.39
CA ILE A 120 11.96 -1.82 5.03
C ILE A 120 10.99 -2.65 4.17
N PRO A 121 11.50 -3.37 3.16
CA PRO A 121 10.69 -4.27 2.37
C PRO A 121 10.24 -5.48 3.20
N PHE A 122 9.01 -5.94 2.95
CA PHE A 122 8.42 -7.07 3.64
C PHE A 122 7.52 -7.91 2.72
N VAL A 123 7.17 -9.10 3.18
CA VAL A 123 6.13 -9.95 2.59
C VAL A 123 5.01 -10.18 3.57
N TYR A 124 3.78 -10.29 3.08
CA TYR A 124 2.67 -10.77 3.89
C TYR A 124 2.75 -12.27 4.09
N THR A 125 2.47 -12.71 5.30
CA THR A 125 2.28 -14.12 5.67
C THR A 125 0.80 -14.38 5.95
N SER A 126 0.44 -15.62 6.27
CA SER A 126 -0.95 -15.98 6.58
C SER A 126 -1.49 -15.33 7.87
N ASP A 127 -0.61 -14.80 8.71
CA ASP A 127 -0.97 -14.22 10.01
C ASP A 127 -0.24 -12.90 10.33
N GLY A 128 0.52 -12.34 9.37
CA GLY A 128 1.25 -11.10 9.60
C GLY A 128 2.18 -10.72 8.46
N ILE A 129 3.38 -10.28 8.80
CA ILE A 129 4.43 -9.91 7.85
C ILE A 129 5.79 -10.46 8.27
N GLU A 130 6.67 -10.66 7.29
CA GLU A 130 8.08 -10.98 7.50
C GLU A 130 8.94 -10.00 6.70
N LEU A 131 9.92 -9.37 7.35
CA LEU A 131 10.84 -8.43 6.72
C LEU A 131 11.85 -9.19 5.85
N TYR A 132 12.21 -8.64 4.68
CA TYR A 132 13.25 -9.23 3.83
C TYR A 132 14.62 -9.26 4.51
N GLU A 133 14.92 -8.23 5.28
CA GLU A 133 16.12 -8.16 6.11
C GLU A 133 15.73 -7.79 7.53
N PRO A 134 16.34 -8.41 8.55
CA PRO A 134 16.08 -8.03 9.93
C PRO A 134 16.37 -6.55 10.17
N LEU A 135 15.42 -5.86 10.80
CA LEU A 135 15.56 -4.45 11.19
C LEU A 135 16.20 -4.36 12.56
N THR A 136 17.38 -3.73 12.64
CA THR A 136 18.02 -3.41 13.92
C THR A 136 17.84 -1.93 14.23
N ILE A 137 17.06 -1.61 15.25
CA ILE A 137 16.81 -0.24 15.74
C ILE A 137 16.31 -0.27 17.20
N GLY A 138 16.51 0.78 17.94
CA GLY A 138 16.09 0.86 19.35
C GLY A 138 16.76 -0.17 20.26
N GLY A 139 17.92 -0.73 19.85
CA GLY A 139 18.65 -1.74 20.60
C GLY A 139 18.16 -3.17 20.45
N VAL A 140 17.20 -3.42 19.54
CA VAL A 140 16.65 -4.75 19.23
C VAL A 140 16.76 -5.05 17.75
N THR A 141 16.74 -6.35 17.41
CA THR A 141 16.66 -6.83 16.02
C THR A 141 15.36 -7.60 15.84
N MET A 142 14.59 -7.25 14.82
CA MET A 142 13.26 -7.76 14.56
C MET A 142 13.09 -8.17 13.09
N SER A 143 12.32 -9.22 12.83
CA SER A 143 12.10 -9.74 11.47
C SER A 143 10.66 -10.20 11.20
N ARG A 144 9.96 -10.73 12.20
CA ARG A 144 8.62 -11.31 12.05
C ARG A 144 7.61 -10.63 12.92
N PHE A 145 6.44 -10.38 12.34
CA PHE A 145 5.35 -9.70 13.03
C PHE A 145 4.03 -10.40 12.74
N LYS A 146 3.26 -10.62 13.80
CA LYS A 146 1.89 -11.10 13.70
C LYS A 146 0.94 -9.92 13.62
N ALA A 147 -0.08 -10.05 12.77
CA ALA A 147 -1.15 -9.07 12.67
C ALA A 147 -2.08 -9.16 13.88
N ASP A 148 -2.34 -8.01 14.50
CA ASP A 148 -3.40 -7.83 15.48
C ASP A 148 -4.49 -6.96 14.85
N THR A 149 -5.64 -7.59 14.55
CA THR A 149 -6.74 -6.92 13.85
C THR A 149 -7.59 -6.05 14.77
N GLU A 150 -7.54 -6.26 16.08
CA GLU A 150 -8.26 -5.43 17.05
C GLU A 150 -7.56 -4.09 17.24
N ASP A 151 -6.25 -4.11 17.47
CA ASP A 151 -5.42 -2.91 17.60
C ASP A 151 -4.94 -2.34 16.26
N VAL A 152 -5.22 -3.03 15.14
CA VAL A 152 -4.69 -2.68 13.81
C VAL A 152 -3.18 -2.45 13.88
N SER A 153 -2.45 -3.47 14.31
CA SER A 153 -1.01 -3.40 14.53
C SER A 153 -0.32 -4.68 14.05
N TYR A 154 0.99 -4.58 13.84
CA TYR A 154 1.86 -5.72 13.63
C TYR A 154 2.75 -5.88 14.86
N VAL A 155 2.57 -6.96 15.62
CA VAL A 155 3.31 -7.24 16.87
C VAL A 155 4.47 -8.17 16.57
N CYS A 156 5.68 -7.80 16.97
CA CYS A 156 6.88 -8.62 16.79
C CYS A 156 6.77 -9.97 17.50
N THR A 157 7.16 -11.04 16.82
CA THR A 157 7.14 -12.41 17.36
C THR A 157 8.54 -12.98 17.59
N ASP A 158 9.59 -12.20 17.31
CA ASP A 158 10.96 -12.63 17.58
C ASP A 158 11.22 -12.73 19.10
N ALA A 159 12.02 -13.69 19.50
CA ALA A 159 12.24 -14.00 20.92
C ALA A 159 12.85 -12.82 21.69
N ASN A 160 12.23 -12.45 22.81
CA ASN A 160 12.65 -11.36 23.69
C ASN A 160 12.67 -9.95 23.04
N VAL A 161 11.86 -9.74 21.99
CA VAL A 161 11.70 -8.44 21.33
C VAL A 161 10.31 -7.91 21.61
N ASP A 162 10.23 -6.79 22.34
CA ASP A 162 9.00 -5.99 22.50
C ASP A 162 9.02 -4.87 21.46
N ALA A 163 8.38 -5.13 20.31
CA ALA A 163 8.26 -4.15 19.24
C ALA A 163 6.93 -4.34 18.50
N LYS A 164 6.36 -3.23 18.02
CA LYS A 164 5.16 -3.24 17.17
C LYS A 164 5.13 -2.08 16.20
N PHE A 165 4.54 -2.29 15.04
CA PHE A 165 4.02 -1.25 14.18
C PHE A 165 2.56 -1.02 14.57
N GLU A 166 2.27 0.07 15.24
CA GLU A 166 0.93 0.43 15.72
C GLU A 166 0.28 1.42 14.77
N ALA A 167 -0.98 1.15 14.37
CA ALA A 167 -1.69 2.01 13.45
C ALA A 167 -1.81 3.44 13.95
N PHE A 168 -1.60 4.38 13.06
CA PHE A 168 -1.79 5.79 13.31
C PHE A 168 -2.94 6.31 12.43
N TYR A 169 -3.93 6.91 13.08
CA TYR A 169 -5.04 7.58 12.41
C TYR A 169 -4.74 9.08 12.34
N PRO A 170 -4.50 9.65 11.14
CA PRO A 170 -4.27 11.09 11.01
C PRO A 170 -5.50 11.88 11.47
N GLU A 171 -5.26 13.10 11.89
CA GLU A 171 -6.32 14.01 12.32
C GLU A 171 -7.33 14.23 11.16
N GLY A 172 -8.63 14.17 11.47
CA GLY A 172 -9.66 14.16 10.41
C GLY A 172 -9.95 12.80 9.79
N TYR A 173 -9.27 11.72 10.21
CA TYR A 173 -9.55 10.37 9.73
C TYR A 173 -11.05 10.01 9.93
N ARG A 174 -11.64 9.42 8.89
CA ARG A 174 -13.00 8.88 8.94
C ARG A 174 -12.98 7.43 8.45
N PHE A 175 -13.66 6.55 9.18
CA PHE A 175 -13.91 5.20 8.71
C PHE A 175 -14.88 5.21 7.53
N TYR A 176 -14.85 4.12 6.75
CA TYR A 176 -15.66 3.99 5.54
C TYR A 176 -17.13 4.45 5.72
N ASP A 177 -17.80 3.93 6.74
CA ASP A 177 -19.22 4.23 6.98
C ASP A 177 -19.49 5.70 7.38
N GLN A 178 -18.50 6.39 7.92
CA GLN A 178 -18.62 7.78 8.35
C GLN A 178 -18.60 8.78 7.19
N LEU A 179 -18.19 8.35 5.99
CA LEU A 179 -18.21 9.17 4.78
C LEU A 179 -19.51 9.05 4.00
N ILE A 180 -20.38 8.09 4.36
CA ILE A 180 -21.69 7.91 3.73
C ILE A 180 -22.63 9.01 4.21
N GLY A 181 -23.24 9.72 3.27
CA GLY A 181 -24.12 10.80 3.66
C GLY A 181 -24.54 11.73 2.54
N THR A 182 -25.14 12.84 2.96
CA THR A 182 -25.59 13.91 2.05
C THR A 182 -24.76 15.16 2.30
N TYR A 183 -24.13 15.66 1.25
CA TYR A 183 -23.22 16.80 1.30
C TYR A 183 -23.73 17.95 0.45
N LYS A 184 -23.35 19.16 0.79
CA LYS A 184 -23.55 20.34 -0.03
C LYS A 184 -22.31 20.63 -0.89
N LEU A 185 -22.51 20.81 -2.20
CA LEU A 185 -21.50 21.23 -3.14
C LEU A 185 -21.98 22.52 -3.82
N GLY A 186 -21.57 23.67 -3.29
CA GLY A 186 -22.15 24.95 -3.68
C GLY A 186 -23.67 24.98 -3.46
N ASN A 187 -24.42 25.18 -4.53
CA ASN A 187 -25.89 25.17 -4.49
C ASN A 187 -26.50 23.80 -4.77
N THR A 188 -25.68 22.78 -5.01
CA THR A 188 -26.10 21.40 -5.33
C THR A 188 -25.99 20.51 -4.11
N THR A 189 -26.80 19.47 -4.07
CA THR A 189 -26.74 18.43 -3.03
C THR A 189 -26.27 17.13 -3.67
N VAL A 190 -25.19 16.56 -3.13
CA VAL A 190 -24.64 15.29 -3.55
C VAL A 190 -24.82 14.25 -2.44
N LYS A 191 -24.96 12.98 -2.83
CA LYS A 191 -25.05 11.86 -1.88
C LYS A 191 -23.91 10.91 -2.14
N VAL A 192 -23.19 10.54 -1.10
CA VAL A 192 -22.19 9.48 -1.07
C VAL A 192 -22.88 8.22 -0.56
N ILE A 193 -22.90 7.19 -1.36
CA ILE A 193 -23.61 5.93 -1.13
C ILE A 193 -22.59 4.80 -1.12
N ASN A 194 -22.69 3.89 -0.15
CA ASN A 194 -21.80 2.73 -0.09
C ASN A 194 -22.05 1.74 -1.23
N ASN A 195 -20.98 1.15 -1.71
CA ASN A 195 -21.04 0.01 -2.62
C ASN A 195 -20.88 -1.32 -1.82
N PRO A 196 -21.35 -2.47 -2.37
CA PRO A 196 -21.28 -3.76 -1.67
C PRO A 196 -19.87 -4.25 -1.34
N ASP A 197 -18.85 -3.69 -1.99
CA ASP A 197 -17.45 -4.05 -1.77
C ASP A 197 -16.84 -3.44 -0.50
N ASN A 198 -17.52 -2.47 0.14
CA ASN A 198 -17.04 -1.67 1.26
C ASN A 198 -15.65 -1.00 1.02
N LYS A 199 -15.29 -0.78 -0.25
CA LYS A 199 -14.04 -0.14 -0.69
C LYS A 199 -14.28 1.06 -1.58
N THR A 200 -15.44 1.11 -2.23
CA THR A 200 -15.82 2.18 -3.16
C THR A 200 -17.15 2.80 -2.79
N TYR A 201 -17.40 3.99 -3.35
CA TYR A 201 -18.66 4.72 -3.19
C TYR A 201 -19.22 5.09 -4.56
N THR A 202 -20.54 5.22 -4.61
CA THR A 202 -21.24 5.88 -5.70
C THR A 202 -21.69 7.27 -5.24
N ILE A 203 -21.29 8.31 -5.96
CA ILE A 203 -21.71 9.69 -5.69
C ILE A 203 -22.77 10.08 -6.71
N THR A 204 -23.94 10.49 -6.20
CA THR A 204 -25.08 10.95 -7.01
C THR A 204 -25.37 12.42 -6.76
N GLY A 205 -26.08 13.06 -7.70
CA GLY A 205 -26.49 14.46 -7.57
C GLY A 205 -25.44 15.48 -8.05
N PHE A 206 -24.24 15.05 -8.40
CA PHE A 206 -23.23 15.91 -9.01
C PHE A 206 -23.60 16.24 -10.46
N TYR A 207 -24.00 15.24 -11.21
CA TYR A 207 -24.42 15.35 -12.61
C TYR A 207 -25.74 14.59 -12.82
N SER A 208 -26.71 15.23 -13.51
CA SER A 208 -28.07 14.70 -13.63
C SER A 208 -28.17 13.42 -14.46
N GLN A 209 -27.21 13.14 -15.33
CA GLN A 209 -27.22 12.02 -16.28
C GLN A 209 -26.27 10.88 -15.88
N GLY A 210 -25.58 10.98 -14.74
CA GLY A 210 -24.63 9.96 -14.34
C GLY A 210 -24.25 10.00 -12.87
N THR A 211 -23.38 9.07 -12.51
CA THR A 211 -22.83 8.94 -11.16
C THR A 211 -21.32 8.97 -11.22
N ILE A 212 -20.69 9.41 -10.13
CA ILE A 212 -19.24 9.37 -9.96
C ILE A 212 -18.91 8.16 -9.08
N GLN A 213 -17.88 7.39 -9.45
CA GLN A 213 -17.29 6.37 -8.60
C GLN A 213 -16.12 6.97 -7.83
N ALA A 214 -16.10 6.73 -6.52
CA ALA A 214 -15.00 7.14 -5.64
C ALA A 214 -14.44 5.94 -4.88
N GLU A 215 -13.16 5.97 -4.57
CA GLU A 215 -12.48 4.94 -3.79
C GLU A 215 -12.31 5.41 -2.34
N TYR A 216 -12.37 4.48 -1.38
CA TYR A 216 -12.00 4.77 0.00
C TYR A 216 -10.50 4.67 0.18
N MET A 217 -9.85 5.77 0.51
CA MET A 217 -8.43 5.82 0.86
C MET A 217 -8.25 5.45 2.33
N ARG A 218 -8.08 4.16 2.60
CA ARG A 218 -7.96 3.65 3.96
C ARG A 218 -6.80 4.26 4.75
N SER A 219 -5.69 4.61 4.08
CA SER A 219 -4.53 5.24 4.72
C SER A 219 -4.79 6.65 5.26
N LEU A 220 -5.71 7.37 4.66
CA LEU A 220 -6.06 8.75 5.04
C LEU A 220 -7.46 8.89 5.62
N GLY A 221 -8.29 7.83 5.57
CA GLY A 221 -9.66 7.85 6.03
C GLY A 221 -10.54 8.82 5.26
N THR A 222 -10.35 8.91 3.96
CA THR A 222 -11.08 9.83 3.08
C THR A 222 -11.45 9.16 1.77
N LEU A 223 -12.12 9.87 0.88
CA LEU A 223 -12.42 9.38 -0.47
C LEU A 223 -11.48 9.98 -1.51
N SER A 224 -11.23 9.22 -2.58
CA SER A 224 -10.50 9.65 -3.76
C SER A 224 -11.39 9.53 -4.99
N ILE A 225 -11.39 10.54 -5.83
CA ILE A 225 -12.15 10.58 -7.08
C ILE A 225 -11.17 10.64 -8.24
N LYS A 226 -11.08 9.55 -9.01
CA LYS A 226 -10.33 9.53 -10.26
C LYS A 226 -11.14 10.17 -11.39
N PHE A 227 -10.46 10.81 -12.32
CA PHE A 227 -11.10 11.30 -13.53
C PHE A 227 -11.63 10.11 -14.31
N GLN A 228 -12.87 10.23 -14.79
CA GLN A 228 -13.59 9.08 -15.31
C GLN A 228 -14.63 9.46 -16.34
N TYR A 229 -14.95 8.49 -17.19
CA TYR A 229 -16.07 8.58 -18.09
C TYR A 229 -17.38 8.46 -17.31
N LEU A 230 -18.30 9.40 -17.50
CA LEU A 230 -19.58 9.48 -16.79
C LEU A 230 -20.76 8.93 -17.63
N GLY A 231 -20.60 8.84 -18.95
CA GLY A 231 -21.67 8.38 -19.85
C GLY A 231 -21.75 9.17 -21.14
N THR A 232 -22.83 8.96 -21.90
CA THR A 232 -23.10 9.65 -23.15
C THR A 232 -24.37 10.49 -23.02
N TYR A 233 -24.31 11.74 -23.46
CA TYR A 233 -25.48 12.64 -23.51
C TYR A 233 -25.56 13.29 -24.88
N SER A 234 -26.72 13.21 -25.54
CA SER A 234 -26.94 13.76 -26.86
C SER A 234 -25.88 13.41 -27.91
N GLY A 235 -25.31 12.20 -27.82
CA GLY A 235 -24.24 11.71 -28.71
C GLY A 235 -22.82 12.14 -28.34
N TYR A 236 -22.63 12.88 -27.25
CA TYR A 236 -21.33 13.30 -26.75
C TYR A 236 -20.91 12.46 -25.55
N PHE A 237 -19.63 12.11 -25.48
CA PHE A 237 -19.03 11.47 -24.33
C PHE A 237 -18.78 12.52 -23.23
N ILE A 238 -19.22 12.19 -22.02
CA ILE A 238 -19.06 13.07 -20.85
C ILE A 238 -18.02 12.48 -19.93
N TYR A 239 -17.04 13.29 -19.56
CA TYR A 239 -15.95 12.91 -18.65
C TYR A 239 -15.90 13.86 -17.45
N LEU A 240 -15.58 13.31 -16.29
CA LEU A 240 -15.07 14.09 -15.17
C LEU A 240 -13.58 14.31 -15.42
N CYS A 241 -13.17 15.55 -15.53
CA CYS A 241 -11.80 15.98 -15.82
C CYS A 241 -11.32 16.94 -14.74
N GLY A 242 -10.02 17.15 -14.63
CA GLY A 242 -9.44 18.19 -13.80
C GLY A 242 -9.15 19.45 -14.59
N TRP A 243 -9.20 20.60 -13.92
CA TRP A 243 -8.72 21.87 -14.45
C TRP A 243 -7.27 22.08 -14.02
N ASP A 244 -6.36 22.16 -14.98
CA ASP A 244 -4.96 22.51 -14.75
C ASP A 244 -4.82 24.03 -14.74
N THR A 245 -4.53 24.60 -13.58
CA THR A 245 -4.40 26.05 -13.38
C THR A 245 -3.14 26.64 -14.01
N VAL A 246 -2.08 25.85 -14.13
CA VAL A 246 -0.82 26.29 -14.74
C VAL A 246 -0.94 26.30 -16.26
N ALA A 247 -1.47 25.22 -16.82
CA ALA A 247 -1.63 25.08 -18.27
C ALA A 247 -2.87 25.79 -18.81
N GLY A 248 -3.89 26.05 -17.98
CA GLY A 248 -5.11 26.75 -18.32
C GLY A 248 -6.08 25.97 -19.22
N TYR A 249 -6.10 24.61 -19.07
CA TYR A 249 -7.02 23.74 -19.79
C TYR A 249 -7.49 22.55 -18.96
N TYR A 250 -8.57 21.91 -19.43
CA TYR A 250 -9.01 20.64 -18.85
C TYR A 250 -8.06 19.52 -19.21
N THR A 251 -7.74 18.69 -18.24
CA THR A 251 -6.83 17.57 -18.41
C THR A 251 -7.46 16.25 -17.98
N TRP A 252 -7.05 15.19 -18.64
CA TRP A 252 -7.43 13.82 -18.33
C TRP A 252 -6.29 12.89 -18.71
N MET A 253 -5.87 12.09 -17.75
CA MET A 253 -4.92 10.99 -17.94
C MET A 253 -5.33 9.85 -17.01
N GLU A 254 -5.09 8.62 -17.41
CA GLU A 254 -5.40 7.44 -16.59
C GLU A 254 -4.75 7.54 -15.21
N GLY A 255 -5.53 7.30 -14.17
CA GLY A 255 -5.10 7.36 -12.79
C GLY A 255 -5.09 8.76 -12.16
N THR A 256 -5.15 9.83 -12.94
CA THR A 256 -5.27 11.20 -12.40
C THR A 256 -6.62 11.39 -11.71
N GLY A 257 -6.64 12.28 -10.73
CA GLY A 257 -7.84 12.56 -9.95
C GLY A 257 -7.51 13.43 -8.74
N MET A 258 -8.42 13.46 -7.78
CA MET A 258 -8.27 14.25 -6.57
C MET A 258 -8.53 13.43 -5.33
N ASN A 259 -7.73 13.66 -4.31
CA ASN A 259 -7.86 13.06 -3.00
C ASN A 259 -8.60 14.00 -2.06
N GLY A 260 -9.54 13.45 -1.30
CA GLY A 260 -10.26 14.18 -0.27
C GLY A 260 -9.36 14.51 0.92
N VAL A 261 -9.63 15.67 1.51
CA VAL A 261 -9.06 16.12 2.79
C VAL A 261 -10.23 16.45 3.70
N ASN A 262 -10.41 15.66 4.74
CA ASN A 262 -11.51 15.83 5.67
C ASN A 262 -11.23 16.96 6.66
N SER A 263 -12.27 17.72 7.01
CA SER A 263 -12.20 18.63 8.15
C SER A 263 -12.01 17.85 9.46
N LYS A 264 -11.36 18.51 10.44
CA LYS A 264 -11.23 17.99 11.81
C LYS A 264 -12.54 18.10 12.56
N ASP A 265 -13.27 19.17 12.33
CA ASP A 265 -14.48 19.57 13.04
C ASP A 265 -15.76 19.13 12.31
N GLU A 266 -16.86 19.08 13.05
CA GLU A 266 -18.20 18.87 12.52
C GLU A 266 -18.89 20.22 12.22
N PRO A 267 -19.71 20.34 11.17
CA PRO A 267 -20.06 19.26 10.23
C PRO A 267 -18.89 18.89 9.31
N LEU A 268 -18.77 17.59 9.01
CA LEU A 268 -17.74 17.08 8.13
C LEU A 268 -17.75 17.81 6.78
N THR A 269 -16.61 18.38 6.43
CA THR A 269 -16.34 18.98 5.12
C THR A 269 -15.22 18.18 4.45
N ILE A 270 -15.36 17.94 3.16
CA ILE A 270 -14.32 17.27 2.36
C ILE A 270 -13.88 18.24 1.27
N SER A 271 -12.66 18.73 1.36
CA SER A 271 -12.00 19.45 0.28
C SER A 271 -11.20 18.48 -0.57
N PHE A 272 -10.81 18.87 -1.78
CA PHE A 272 -10.11 17.99 -2.69
C PHE A 272 -8.79 18.63 -3.13
N THR A 273 -7.74 17.80 -3.23
CA THR A 273 -6.42 18.19 -3.73
C THR A 273 -5.98 17.21 -4.81
N ASP A 274 -5.11 17.64 -5.70
CA ASP A 274 -4.48 16.79 -6.71
C ASP A 274 -3.93 15.50 -6.07
N ASN A 275 -4.11 14.36 -6.74
CA ASN A 275 -3.58 13.08 -6.25
C ASN A 275 -2.09 12.85 -6.54
N GLY A 276 -1.40 13.83 -7.15
CA GLY A 276 0.03 13.81 -7.42
C GLY A 276 0.47 12.99 -8.63
N ILE A 277 -0.48 12.48 -9.44
CA ILE A 277 -0.16 11.71 -10.65
C ILE A 277 0.03 12.65 -11.85
N TRP A 278 -0.63 13.78 -11.87
CA TRP A 278 -0.35 14.85 -12.82
C TRP A 278 0.96 15.56 -12.42
N GLY A 279 1.91 15.64 -13.36
CA GLY A 279 3.33 15.84 -13.06
C GLY A 279 3.75 17.07 -12.27
N ASP A 280 2.92 18.11 -12.19
CA ASP A 280 3.22 19.37 -11.50
C ASP A 280 2.29 19.71 -10.33
N ASN A 281 1.36 18.81 -10.00
CA ASN A 281 0.34 19.01 -8.96
C ASN A 281 -0.49 20.28 -9.18
N SER A 282 -0.78 20.62 -10.42
CA SER A 282 -1.46 21.86 -10.81
C SER A 282 -2.98 21.75 -10.91
N ILE A 283 -3.55 20.57 -10.63
CA ILE A 283 -4.99 20.34 -10.65
C ILE A 283 -5.60 20.82 -9.35
N ASP A 284 -6.49 21.80 -9.39
CA ASP A 284 -7.13 22.38 -8.21
C ASP A 284 -8.67 22.24 -8.18
N SER A 285 -9.27 21.76 -9.26
CA SER A 285 -10.72 21.58 -9.35
C SER A 285 -11.13 20.51 -10.38
N PHE A 286 -12.39 20.08 -10.28
CA PHE A 286 -13.05 19.19 -11.24
C PHE A 286 -13.69 19.97 -12.39
#